data_769836afa8a77719f09a4de670cc1c0f
#
_entry.id   769836afa8a77719f09a4de670cc1c0f
#
_cell.length_a   1.000
_cell.length_b   1.000
_cell.length_c   1.000
_cell.angle_alpha   90.00
_cell.angle_beta   90.00
_cell.angle_gamma   90.00
#
_symmetry.space_group_name_H-M   'P 1'
#
loop_
_entity.id
_entity.type
_entity.pdbx_description
1 polymer ?
#
loop_
_entity_poly.entity_id
_entity_poly.type
_entity_poly.pdbx_seq_one_letter_code
_entity_poly.pdbx_strand_id
1 'polypeptide(L)'
;MKLLVTGASGFLGSHLCELALTQGHEVWAAVREHSPRGYLTDGRLHFLTLDLARPERLEEQLAGHKWDAAVHAAGLTKARRRTDFARVNTTGTLALAEALQRTGTLGGRFVFVSSLSAAGAVRETVPHTDIRENDKPAPQTAYGRSKLEAERGLARIDGLDYVILRPTGVYGPRDKDYFLMAQSVARGIDFAAGLRPQDITFIYVKDLAAACLLAATRGKCGATYNLSDGATYSSRDYADLLQQALGKRRVLHIKAPLWLLRAVCTAGEAWATLSGRAVTLNMDKFHILAQRNWRCDISAARGELGFSPAYDLKRGVSETVEWYKKEKWI
;
A
#
# COMPACT_ATOMS: atom_id res chain seq x y z
N MET A 1 -22.35 -6.01 6.00
CA MET A 1 -22.18 -5.70 4.55
C MET A 1 -21.61 -6.91 3.83
N LYS A 2 -22.01 -7.06 2.58
CA LYS A 2 -21.36 -7.99 1.64
C LYS A 2 -20.24 -7.26 0.91
N LEU A 3 -19.02 -7.66 1.15
CA LEU A 3 -17.81 -6.92 0.76
C LEU A 3 -16.99 -7.71 -0.27
N LEU A 4 -16.69 -7.09 -1.41
CA LEU A 4 -15.72 -7.60 -2.37
C LEU A 4 -14.33 -7.03 -2.04
N VAL A 5 -13.35 -7.90 -1.82
CA VAL A 5 -11.96 -7.51 -1.56
C VAL A 5 -11.06 -8.04 -2.66
N THR A 6 -10.51 -7.17 -3.50
CA THR A 6 -9.49 -7.58 -4.48
C THR A 6 -8.09 -7.48 -3.86
N GLY A 7 -7.15 -8.29 -4.36
CA GLY A 7 -5.85 -8.39 -3.71
C GLY A 7 -5.91 -9.08 -2.35
N ALA A 8 -6.97 -9.84 -2.09
CA ALA A 8 -7.25 -10.50 -0.82
C ALA A 8 -6.10 -11.40 -0.34
N SER A 9 -5.39 -12.09 -1.22
CA SER A 9 -4.22 -12.92 -0.87
C SER A 9 -2.92 -12.13 -0.60
N GLY A 10 -2.96 -10.81 -0.79
CA GLY A 10 -1.84 -9.91 -0.54
C GLY A 10 -1.69 -9.50 0.92
N PHE A 11 -0.66 -8.70 1.21
CA PHE A 11 -0.34 -8.19 2.53
C PHE A 11 -1.54 -7.46 3.17
N LEU A 12 -1.99 -6.34 2.62
CA LEU A 12 -3.15 -5.60 3.14
C LEU A 12 -4.45 -6.41 3.04
N GLY A 13 -4.69 -7.04 1.88
CA GLY A 13 -5.96 -7.72 1.61
C GLY A 13 -6.26 -8.85 2.59
N SER A 14 -5.24 -9.60 3.03
CA SER A 14 -5.43 -10.67 4.01
C SER A 14 -5.82 -10.15 5.40
N HIS A 15 -5.22 -9.05 5.86
CA HIS A 15 -5.61 -8.39 7.10
C HIS A 15 -7.01 -7.76 7.03
N LEU A 16 -7.34 -7.18 5.87
CA LEU A 16 -8.67 -6.62 5.62
C LEU A 16 -9.76 -7.69 5.66
N CYS A 17 -9.52 -8.85 5.03
CA CYS A 17 -10.46 -9.98 5.08
C CYS A 17 -10.68 -10.46 6.53
N GLU A 18 -9.61 -10.65 7.30
CA GLU A 18 -9.69 -11.06 8.70
C GLU A 18 -10.48 -10.05 9.55
N LEU A 19 -10.16 -8.76 9.41
CA LEU A 19 -10.85 -7.70 10.15
C LEU A 19 -12.34 -7.62 9.78
N ALA A 20 -12.66 -7.69 8.48
CA ALA A 20 -14.04 -7.63 8.01
C ALA A 20 -14.87 -8.80 8.52
N LEU A 21 -14.34 -10.02 8.51
CA LEU A 21 -15.00 -11.19 9.10
C LEU A 21 -15.20 -11.05 10.60
N THR A 22 -14.22 -10.49 11.33
CA THR A 22 -14.32 -10.25 12.77
C THR A 22 -15.43 -9.23 13.10
N GLN A 23 -15.65 -8.27 12.19
CA GLN A 23 -16.73 -7.29 12.32
C GLN A 23 -18.10 -7.80 11.79
N GLY A 24 -18.20 -9.09 11.43
CA GLY A 24 -19.45 -9.71 11.00
C GLY A 24 -19.86 -9.40 9.56
N HIS A 25 -18.90 -9.01 8.70
CA HIS A 25 -19.17 -8.81 7.27
C HIS A 25 -19.14 -10.14 6.51
N GLU A 26 -19.93 -10.27 5.45
CA GLU A 26 -19.79 -11.32 4.44
C GLU A 26 -18.66 -10.90 3.48
N VAL A 27 -17.59 -11.69 3.41
CA VAL A 27 -16.38 -11.31 2.68
C VAL A 27 -16.15 -12.20 1.47
N TRP A 28 -16.08 -11.57 0.30
CA TRP A 28 -15.72 -12.18 -0.97
C TRP A 28 -14.28 -11.83 -1.33
N ALA A 29 -13.40 -12.79 -1.15
CA ALA A 29 -11.97 -12.67 -1.45
C ALA A 29 -11.72 -12.91 -2.94
N ALA A 30 -11.52 -11.84 -3.71
CA ALA A 30 -11.17 -11.93 -5.12
C ALA A 30 -9.68 -12.26 -5.25
N VAL A 31 -9.40 -13.41 -5.87
CA VAL A 31 -8.06 -13.96 -6.07
C VAL A 31 -7.90 -14.47 -7.50
N ARG A 32 -6.67 -14.50 -8.03
CA ARG A 32 -6.39 -15.16 -9.29
C ARG A 32 -6.38 -16.68 -9.06
N GLU A 33 -6.59 -17.45 -10.11
CA GLU A 33 -6.66 -18.92 -10.07
C GLU A 33 -5.50 -19.59 -9.29
N HIS A 34 -4.28 -19.09 -9.49
CA HIS A 34 -3.07 -19.63 -8.85
C HIS A 34 -2.53 -18.76 -7.71
N SER A 35 -3.36 -17.88 -7.13
CA SER A 35 -2.93 -17.07 -5.99
C SER A 35 -2.73 -17.91 -4.74
N PRO A 36 -1.62 -17.73 -3.99
CA PRO A 36 -1.45 -18.39 -2.71
C PRO A 36 -2.54 -17.93 -1.73
N ARG A 37 -3.11 -18.87 -0.98
CA ARG A 37 -4.19 -18.62 -0.01
C ARG A 37 -3.76 -18.85 1.43
N GLY A 38 -2.46 -18.90 1.72
CA GLY A 38 -1.93 -19.29 3.03
C GLY A 38 -2.41 -18.42 4.20
N TYR A 39 -2.83 -17.18 3.94
CA TYR A 39 -3.42 -16.30 4.96
C TYR A 39 -4.94 -16.19 4.88
N LEU A 40 -5.59 -16.86 3.94
CA LEU A 40 -7.04 -16.86 3.75
C LEU A 40 -7.62 -18.21 4.18
N THR A 41 -7.46 -18.53 5.47
CA THR A 41 -7.79 -19.85 6.03
C THR A 41 -9.13 -19.92 6.75
N ASP A 42 -9.79 -18.76 6.98
CA ASP A 42 -11.10 -18.72 7.65
C ASP A 42 -12.18 -19.30 6.72
N GLY A 43 -12.90 -20.34 7.18
CA GLY A 43 -13.93 -21.02 6.41
C GLY A 43 -15.16 -20.19 6.05
N ARG A 44 -15.30 -18.98 6.63
CA ARG A 44 -16.38 -18.04 6.31
C ARG A 44 -16.09 -17.20 5.06
N LEU A 45 -14.87 -17.26 4.49
CA LEU A 45 -14.50 -16.56 3.28
C LEU A 45 -15.17 -17.18 2.06
N HIS A 46 -15.82 -16.36 1.26
CA HIS A 46 -16.20 -16.72 -0.11
C HIS A 46 -15.07 -16.36 -1.06
N PHE A 47 -14.82 -17.20 -2.05
CA PHE A 47 -13.78 -16.95 -3.04
C PHE A 47 -14.38 -16.63 -4.40
N LEU A 48 -13.85 -15.58 -5.04
CA LEU A 48 -14.13 -15.24 -6.42
C LEU A 48 -12.84 -15.28 -7.23
N THR A 49 -12.83 -16.02 -8.34
CA THR A 49 -11.71 -15.96 -9.27
C THR A 49 -11.84 -14.72 -10.14
N LEU A 50 -10.88 -13.79 -10.03
CA LEU A 50 -10.89 -12.52 -10.75
C LEU A 50 -9.49 -12.22 -11.31
N ASP A 51 -9.39 -12.02 -12.62
CA ASP A 51 -8.12 -11.70 -13.27
C ASP A 51 -8.17 -10.29 -13.90
N LEU A 52 -7.61 -9.31 -13.19
CA LEU A 52 -7.50 -7.92 -13.64
C LEU A 52 -6.61 -7.73 -14.88
N ALA A 53 -5.81 -8.74 -15.24
CA ALA A 53 -5.02 -8.71 -16.47
C ALA A 53 -5.82 -9.12 -17.71
N ARG A 54 -7.06 -9.57 -17.53
CA ARG A 54 -8.01 -9.96 -18.57
C ARG A 54 -9.33 -9.19 -18.43
N PRO A 55 -9.32 -7.88 -18.73
CA PRO A 55 -10.48 -7.00 -18.54
C PRO A 55 -11.76 -7.48 -19.22
N GLU A 56 -11.61 -8.14 -20.35
CA GLU A 56 -12.71 -8.68 -21.17
C GLU A 56 -13.54 -9.76 -20.47
N ARG A 57 -13.02 -10.36 -19.41
CA ARG A 57 -13.69 -11.42 -18.64
C ARG A 57 -14.34 -10.93 -17.35
N LEU A 58 -14.08 -9.68 -16.96
CA LEU A 58 -14.52 -9.18 -15.66
C LEU A 58 -16.04 -9.18 -15.50
N GLU A 59 -16.78 -8.79 -16.52
CA GLU A 59 -18.25 -8.76 -16.46
C GLU A 59 -18.83 -10.17 -16.27
N GLU A 60 -18.31 -11.16 -17.00
CA GLU A 60 -18.67 -12.59 -16.83
C GLU A 60 -18.38 -13.07 -15.41
N GLN A 61 -17.19 -12.73 -14.88
CA GLN A 61 -16.74 -13.16 -13.56
C GLN A 61 -17.51 -12.49 -12.42
N LEU A 62 -18.06 -11.29 -12.64
CA LEU A 62 -18.86 -10.53 -11.67
C LEU A 62 -20.35 -10.88 -11.73
N ALA A 63 -20.82 -11.44 -12.85
CA ALA A 63 -22.24 -11.70 -13.08
C ALA A 63 -22.87 -12.57 -11.98
N GLY A 64 -24.12 -12.28 -11.65
CA GLY A 64 -24.89 -13.03 -10.63
C GLY A 64 -24.54 -12.69 -9.19
N HIS A 65 -23.60 -11.78 -8.96
CA HIS A 65 -23.23 -11.32 -7.62
C HIS A 65 -23.77 -9.91 -7.35
N LYS A 66 -23.86 -9.57 -6.07
CA LYS A 66 -24.10 -8.19 -5.60
C LYS A 66 -23.30 -7.95 -4.33
N TRP A 67 -22.66 -6.79 -4.25
CA TRP A 67 -21.88 -6.36 -3.08
C TRP A 67 -22.32 -4.97 -2.64
N ASP A 68 -22.31 -4.76 -1.31
CA ASP A 68 -22.60 -3.46 -0.71
C ASP A 68 -21.41 -2.50 -0.89
N ALA A 69 -20.18 -3.03 -0.92
CA ALA A 69 -18.98 -2.26 -1.19
C ALA A 69 -17.89 -3.14 -1.81
N ALA A 70 -16.97 -2.50 -2.54
CA ALA A 70 -15.79 -3.14 -3.09
C ALA A 70 -14.53 -2.41 -2.62
N VAL A 71 -13.59 -3.12 -1.97
CA VAL A 71 -12.27 -2.58 -1.62
C VAL A 71 -11.24 -3.13 -2.60
N HIS A 72 -10.72 -2.23 -3.43
CA HIS A 72 -9.70 -2.57 -4.43
C HIS A 72 -8.30 -2.35 -3.87
N ALA A 73 -7.75 -3.39 -3.23
CA ALA A 73 -6.39 -3.42 -2.70
C ALA A 73 -5.41 -4.18 -3.64
N ALA A 74 -5.89 -4.69 -4.78
CA ALA A 74 -5.02 -5.30 -5.77
C ALA A 74 -4.15 -4.24 -6.46
N GLY A 75 -2.89 -4.59 -6.68
CA GLY A 75 -1.95 -3.74 -7.40
C GLY A 75 -0.52 -4.28 -7.33
N LEU A 76 0.31 -3.85 -8.26
CA LEU A 76 1.74 -4.12 -8.25
C LEU A 76 2.46 -2.99 -7.53
N THR A 77 3.29 -3.31 -6.56
CA THR A 77 4.25 -2.40 -5.91
C THR A 77 5.66 -2.59 -6.49
N LYS A 78 5.87 -3.72 -7.18
CA LYS A 78 7.09 -4.06 -7.90
C LYS A 78 6.72 -4.66 -9.25
N ALA A 79 7.41 -4.28 -10.30
CA ALA A 79 7.19 -4.82 -11.63
C ALA A 79 8.53 -5.00 -12.37
N ARG A 80 8.56 -5.95 -13.29
CA ARG A 80 9.71 -6.17 -14.17
C ARG A 80 9.80 -5.08 -15.25
N ARG A 81 8.65 -4.69 -15.81
CA ARG A 81 8.53 -3.65 -16.81
C ARG A 81 7.71 -2.49 -16.27
N ARG A 82 8.09 -1.26 -16.58
CA ARG A 82 7.31 -0.07 -16.17
C ARG A 82 5.88 -0.08 -16.69
N THR A 83 5.67 -0.67 -17.87
CA THR A 83 4.35 -0.85 -18.48
C THR A 83 3.41 -1.77 -17.69
N ASP A 84 3.96 -2.71 -16.90
CA ASP A 84 3.15 -3.60 -16.07
C ASP A 84 2.42 -2.83 -14.96
N PHE A 85 3.02 -1.73 -14.44
CA PHE A 85 2.32 -0.86 -13.49
C PHE A 85 1.08 -0.22 -14.10
N ALA A 86 1.18 0.36 -15.29
CA ALA A 86 0.03 0.97 -15.97
C ALA A 86 -1.04 -0.09 -16.28
N ARG A 87 -0.64 -1.25 -16.78
CA ARG A 87 -1.57 -2.34 -17.12
C ARG A 87 -2.37 -2.82 -15.92
N VAL A 88 -1.71 -3.07 -14.77
CA VAL A 88 -2.37 -3.64 -13.60
C VAL A 88 -3.00 -2.55 -12.73
N ASN A 89 -2.23 -1.49 -12.39
CA ASN A 89 -2.68 -0.49 -11.43
C ASN A 89 -3.64 0.55 -12.03
N THR A 90 -3.51 0.84 -13.34
CA THR A 90 -4.40 1.79 -14.02
C THR A 90 -5.49 1.05 -14.76
N THR A 91 -5.13 0.36 -15.85
CA THR A 91 -6.12 -0.30 -16.74
C THR A 91 -6.96 -1.32 -15.99
N GLY A 92 -6.33 -2.18 -15.16
CA GLY A 92 -7.04 -3.18 -14.37
C GLY A 92 -7.99 -2.58 -13.33
N THR A 93 -7.59 -1.48 -12.69
CA THR A 93 -8.45 -0.76 -11.72
C THR A 93 -9.68 -0.16 -12.42
N LEU A 94 -9.47 0.53 -13.54
CA LEU A 94 -10.57 1.18 -14.28
C LEU A 94 -11.51 0.14 -14.86
N ALA A 95 -10.98 -0.91 -15.47
CA ALA A 95 -11.79 -1.99 -16.02
C ALA A 95 -12.65 -2.68 -14.94
N LEU A 96 -12.12 -2.89 -13.74
CA LEU A 96 -12.90 -3.44 -12.63
C LEU A 96 -14.01 -2.48 -12.19
N ALA A 97 -13.69 -1.20 -12.00
CA ALA A 97 -14.68 -0.20 -11.58
C ALA A 97 -15.80 -0.05 -12.61
N GLU A 98 -15.46 0.03 -13.89
CA GLU A 98 -16.42 0.07 -15.00
C GLU A 98 -17.26 -1.21 -15.12
N ALA A 99 -16.66 -2.39 -14.96
CA ALA A 99 -17.38 -3.66 -15.00
C ALA A 99 -18.38 -3.76 -13.84
N LEU A 100 -17.99 -3.39 -12.61
CA LEU A 100 -18.89 -3.33 -11.47
C LEU A 100 -20.06 -2.36 -11.68
N GLN A 101 -19.78 -1.21 -12.29
CA GLN A 101 -20.80 -0.20 -12.60
C GLN A 101 -21.76 -0.70 -13.70
N ARG A 102 -21.23 -1.21 -14.83
CA ARG A 102 -22.05 -1.68 -15.97
C ARG A 102 -22.92 -2.88 -15.61
N THR A 103 -22.39 -3.81 -14.84
CA THR A 103 -23.16 -5.00 -14.40
C THR A 103 -24.15 -4.70 -13.27
N GLY A 104 -24.09 -3.52 -12.66
CA GLY A 104 -24.89 -3.17 -11.50
C GLY A 104 -24.67 -4.09 -10.28
N THR A 105 -23.50 -4.73 -10.21
CA THR A 105 -23.15 -5.67 -9.13
C THR A 105 -22.62 -4.97 -7.89
N LEU A 106 -22.23 -3.69 -7.98
CA LEU A 106 -21.87 -2.85 -6.85
C LEU A 106 -23.04 -1.95 -6.48
N GLY A 107 -23.66 -2.23 -5.33
CA GLY A 107 -24.79 -1.44 -4.82
C GLY A 107 -24.40 -0.20 -4.02
N GLY A 108 -23.11 -0.04 -3.71
CA GLY A 108 -22.57 1.06 -2.91
C GLY A 108 -21.18 1.47 -3.39
N ARG A 109 -20.24 1.58 -2.47
CA ARG A 109 -18.97 2.30 -2.68
C ARG A 109 -17.83 1.45 -3.18
N PHE A 110 -17.06 2.02 -4.12
CA PHE A 110 -15.76 1.54 -4.57
C PHE A 110 -14.64 2.24 -3.78
N VAL A 111 -13.93 1.52 -2.92
CA VAL A 111 -12.77 2.04 -2.17
C VAL A 111 -11.49 1.66 -2.90
N PHE A 112 -10.77 2.65 -3.40
CA PHE A 112 -9.50 2.44 -4.09
C PHE A 112 -8.32 2.67 -3.16
N VAL A 113 -7.53 1.63 -2.92
CA VAL A 113 -6.25 1.75 -2.19
C VAL A 113 -5.18 2.23 -3.17
N SER A 114 -4.95 3.54 -3.16
CA SER A 114 -3.88 4.23 -3.89
C SER A 114 -2.58 4.22 -3.08
N SER A 115 -1.84 5.33 -3.06
CA SER A 115 -0.60 5.51 -2.30
C SER A 115 -0.27 6.99 -2.19
N LEU A 116 0.40 7.41 -1.13
CA LEU A 116 0.99 8.74 -1.04
C LEU A 116 2.00 9.01 -2.17
N SER A 117 2.59 7.96 -2.76
CA SER A 117 3.42 8.06 -3.96
C SER A 117 2.69 8.63 -5.19
N ALA A 118 1.36 8.64 -5.21
CA ALA A 118 0.57 9.31 -6.25
C ALA A 118 0.66 10.84 -6.12
N ALA A 119 0.75 11.38 -4.90
CA ALA A 119 1.07 12.78 -4.67
C ALA A 119 2.51 13.09 -5.07
N GLY A 120 3.45 12.20 -4.75
CA GLY A 120 4.85 12.28 -5.14
C GLY A 120 5.68 13.27 -4.30
N ALA A 121 6.78 13.75 -4.88
CA ALA A 121 7.74 14.64 -4.25
C ALA A 121 7.24 16.07 -4.24
N VAL A 122 6.37 16.41 -3.29
CA VAL A 122 5.85 17.75 -3.08
C VAL A 122 6.29 18.29 -1.72
N ARG A 123 6.28 19.62 -1.53
CA ARG A 123 6.66 20.29 -0.27
C ARG A 123 8.05 19.93 0.25
N GLU A 124 9.01 19.78 -0.66
CA GLU A 124 10.42 19.41 -0.37
C GLU A 124 11.26 20.58 0.19
N THR A 125 10.69 21.78 0.28
CA THR A 125 11.36 22.97 0.86
C THR A 125 11.44 22.83 2.38
N VAL A 126 12.62 23.05 2.94
CA VAL A 126 12.86 23.01 4.38
C VAL A 126 12.51 24.36 5.03
N PRO A 127 11.79 24.38 6.16
CA PRO A 127 11.25 23.24 6.90
C PRO A 127 10.12 22.54 6.13
N HIS A 128 10.11 21.19 6.15
CA HIS A 128 9.07 20.42 5.47
C HIS A 128 7.69 20.68 6.10
N THR A 129 6.67 20.68 5.27
CA THR A 129 5.26 20.77 5.69
C THR A 129 4.50 19.55 5.21
N ASP A 130 3.34 19.30 5.80
CA ASP A 130 2.56 18.10 5.51
C ASP A 130 1.98 18.16 4.09
N ILE A 131 2.12 17.05 3.36
CA ILE A 131 1.50 16.82 2.05
C ILE A 131 -0.02 16.71 2.27
N ARG A 132 -0.78 17.48 1.49
CA ARG A 132 -2.24 17.54 1.56
C ARG A 132 -2.86 16.92 0.31
N GLU A 133 -4.12 16.52 0.42
CA GLU A 133 -4.88 15.91 -0.68
C GLU A 133 -5.01 16.83 -1.90
N ASN A 134 -5.11 18.13 -1.67
CA ASN A 134 -5.25 19.17 -2.71
C ASN A 134 -3.93 19.68 -3.29
N ASP A 135 -2.78 19.18 -2.84
CA ASP A 135 -1.50 19.53 -3.45
C ASP A 135 -1.45 19.03 -4.89
N LYS A 136 -0.84 19.83 -5.79
CA LYS A 136 -0.64 19.40 -7.18
C LYS A 136 0.27 18.18 -7.24
N PRO A 137 -0.21 17.01 -7.70
CA PRO A 137 0.59 15.80 -7.70
C PRO A 137 1.82 15.89 -8.61
N ALA A 138 2.96 15.36 -8.13
CA ALA A 138 4.24 15.30 -8.85
C ALA A 138 4.93 13.92 -8.69
N PRO A 139 4.28 12.79 -9.07
CA PRO A 139 4.84 11.45 -8.88
C PRO A 139 6.10 11.24 -9.72
N GLN A 140 7.18 10.79 -9.09
CA GLN A 140 8.47 10.57 -9.75
C GLN A 140 8.68 9.12 -10.20
N THR A 141 7.88 8.17 -9.69
CA THR A 141 8.00 6.75 -9.99
C THR A 141 6.94 6.27 -10.98
N ALA A 142 7.21 5.18 -11.70
CA ALA A 142 6.21 4.54 -12.56
C ALA A 142 5.02 4.03 -11.75
N TYR A 143 5.28 3.50 -10.55
CA TYR A 143 4.26 3.12 -9.58
C TYR A 143 3.35 4.30 -9.20
N GLY A 144 3.93 5.41 -8.72
CA GLY A 144 3.16 6.59 -8.31
C GLY A 144 2.33 7.17 -9.46
N ARG A 145 2.91 7.25 -10.66
CA ARG A 145 2.17 7.68 -11.87
C ARG A 145 1.00 6.76 -12.18
N SER A 146 1.17 5.43 -12.12
CA SER A 146 0.09 4.49 -12.40
C SER A 146 -1.07 4.60 -11.40
N LYS A 147 -0.77 4.87 -10.11
CA LYS A 147 -1.79 5.12 -9.09
C LYS A 147 -2.54 6.43 -9.36
N LEU A 148 -1.82 7.52 -9.66
CA LEU A 148 -2.43 8.81 -9.98
C LEU A 148 -3.32 8.75 -11.24
N GLU A 149 -2.90 8.02 -12.27
CA GLU A 149 -3.69 7.81 -13.48
C GLU A 149 -4.98 7.03 -13.18
N ALA A 150 -4.91 6.03 -12.30
CA ALA A 150 -6.11 5.32 -11.84
C ALA A 150 -7.06 6.25 -11.08
N GLU A 151 -6.56 7.08 -10.16
CA GLU A 151 -7.36 8.07 -9.43
C GLU A 151 -8.11 9.01 -10.39
N ARG A 152 -7.38 9.54 -11.39
CA ARG A 152 -7.96 10.42 -12.41
C ARG A 152 -8.97 9.72 -13.32
N GLY A 153 -8.75 8.44 -13.60
CA GLY A 153 -9.66 7.63 -14.38
C GLY A 153 -10.97 7.34 -13.65
N LEU A 154 -10.89 6.98 -12.36
CA LEU A 154 -12.08 6.76 -11.52
C LEU A 154 -12.99 7.98 -11.49
N ALA A 155 -12.40 9.19 -11.43
CA ALA A 155 -13.15 10.45 -11.45
C ALA A 155 -13.94 10.72 -12.77
N ARG A 156 -13.72 9.91 -13.80
CA ARG A 156 -14.40 10.03 -15.11
C ARG A 156 -15.46 8.95 -15.33
N ILE A 157 -15.63 8.04 -14.38
CA ILE A 157 -16.66 6.99 -14.48
C ILE A 157 -17.95 7.56 -13.91
N ASP A 158 -18.91 7.80 -14.79
CA ASP A 158 -20.19 8.40 -14.43
C ASP A 158 -20.98 7.51 -13.46
N GLY A 159 -21.51 8.13 -12.41
CA GLY A 159 -22.34 7.46 -11.42
C GLY A 159 -21.61 6.53 -10.45
N LEU A 160 -20.28 6.41 -10.53
CA LEU A 160 -19.50 5.61 -9.58
C LEU A 160 -19.37 6.35 -8.24
N ASP A 161 -19.90 5.77 -7.14
CA ASP A 161 -19.54 6.22 -5.78
C ASP A 161 -18.19 5.62 -5.39
N TYR A 162 -17.18 6.47 -5.24
CA TYR A 162 -15.83 6.02 -4.91
C TYR A 162 -15.13 6.91 -3.89
N VAL A 163 -14.16 6.30 -3.20
CA VAL A 163 -13.23 6.97 -2.28
C VAL A 163 -11.82 6.48 -2.57
N ILE A 164 -10.85 7.38 -2.50
CA ILE A 164 -9.43 7.10 -2.71
C ILE A 164 -8.71 7.18 -1.37
N LEU A 165 -7.95 6.14 -1.03
CA LEU A 165 -7.06 6.11 0.14
C LEU A 165 -5.61 6.19 -0.31
N ARG A 166 -4.85 7.16 0.18
CA ARG A 166 -3.41 7.33 -0.07
C ARG A 166 -2.60 7.00 1.19
N PRO A 167 -2.39 5.72 1.51
CA PRO A 167 -1.52 5.37 2.62
C PRO A 167 -0.08 5.74 2.33
N THR A 168 0.66 6.08 3.40
CA THR A 168 2.10 6.22 3.43
C THR A 168 2.79 4.84 3.50
N GLY A 169 4.01 4.75 4.04
CA GLY A 169 4.72 3.48 4.22
C GLY A 169 3.95 2.49 5.09
N VAL A 170 3.37 1.46 4.48
CA VAL A 170 2.57 0.44 5.18
C VAL A 170 3.49 -0.67 5.67
N TYR A 171 3.48 -0.95 6.96
CA TYR A 171 4.27 -2.01 7.59
C TYR A 171 3.41 -2.90 8.50
N GLY A 172 3.93 -4.08 8.86
CA GLY A 172 3.24 -5.00 9.76
C GLY A 172 3.53 -6.46 9.47
N PRO A 173 2.86 -7.39 10.18
CA PRO A 173 2.92 -8.82 9.88
C PRO A 173 2.63 -9.13 8.41
N ARG A 174 3.36 -10.09 7.80
CA ARG A 174 3.25 -10.50 6.39
C ARG A 174 3.87 -9.52 5.38
N ASP A 175 4.35 -8.34 5.81
CA ASP A 175 5.06 -7.43 4.92
C ASP A 175 6.45 -7.96 4.58
N LYS A 176 6.78 -7.96 3.28
CA LYS A 176 8.09 -8.43 2.77
C LYS A 176 9.08 -7.30 2.52
N ASP A 177 8.64 -6.04 2.48
CA ASP A 177 9.49 -4.92 2.13
C ASP A 177 10.23 -4.37 3.35
N TYR A 178 9.51 -4.04 4.42
CA TYR A 178 10.10 -3.65 5.70
C TYR A 178 10.76 -4.83 6.42
N PHE A 179 10.34 -6.07 6.10
CA PHE A 179 11.01 -7.27 6.58
C PHE A 179 12.50 -7.32 6.20
N LEU A 180 12.87 -6.85 4.99
CA LEU A 180 14.29 -6.79 4.58
C LEU A 180 15.10 -5.88 5.52
N MET A 181 14.51 -4.79 6.00
CA MET A 181 15.14 -3.92 6.99
C MET A 181 15.26 -4.62 8.35
N ALA A 182 14.21 -5.32 8.79
CA ALA A 182 14.26 -6.12 10.01
C ALA A 182 15.34 -7.21 9.95
N GLN A 183 15.49 -7.90 8.82
CA GLN A 183 16.59 -8.87 8.60
C GLN A 183 17.97 -8.22 8.68
N SER A 184 18.13 -7.02 8.09
CA SER A 184 19.40 -6.29 8.13
C SER A 184 19.75 -5.90 9.56
N VAL A 185 18.81 -5.33 10.32
CA VAL A 185 18.97 -4.97 11.72
C VAL A 185 19.26 -6.22 12.60
N ALA A 186 18.58 -7.34 12.32
CA ALA A 186 18.84 -8.61 12.99
C ALA A 186 20.30 -9.10 12.79
N ARG A 187 20.91 -8.76 11.66
CA ARG A 187 22.34 -9.02 11.35
C ARG A 187 23.27 -7.94 11.89
N GLY A 188 22.76 -6.93 12.57
CA GLY A 188 23.53 -5.85 13.19
C GLY A 188 23.86 -4.69 12.25
N ILE A 189 23.15 -4.53 11.12
CA ILE A 189 23.41 -3.46 10.16
C ILE A 189 22.09 -2.75 9.81
N ASP A 190 22.13 -1.41 9.81
CA ASP A 190 21.06 -0.56 9.31
C ASP A 190 21.59 0.35 8.19
N PHE A 191 20.82 0.48 7.10
CA PHE A 191 21.13 1.33 5.96
C PHE A 191 20.10 2.44 5.81
N ALA A 192 20.57 3.70 5.84
CA ALA A 192 19.76 4.88 5.53
C ALA A 192 20.20 5.52 4.22
N ALA A 193 19.25 6.00 3.43
CA ALA A 193 19.52 6.68 2.16
C ALA A 193 19.79 8.17 2.38
N GLY A 194 20.90 8.66 1.81
CA GLY A 194 21.28 10.07 1.89
C GLY A 194 21.90 10.48 3.22
N LEU A 195 22.51 11.66 3.21
CA LEU A 195 23.17 12.25 4.39
C LEU A 195 22.31 13.31 5.07
N ARG A 196 21.26 13.80 4.40
CA ARG A 196 20.35 14.83 4.90
C ARG A 196 19.18 14.19 5.65
N PRO A 197 18.60 14.87 6.65
CA PRO A 197 17.40 14.38 7.34
C PRO A 197 16.24 14.15 6.38
N GLN A 198 15.45 13.13 6.66
CA GLN A 198 14.18 12.82 6.00
C GLN A 198 13.09 12.82 7.07
N ASP A 199 11.93 13.33 6.70
CA ASP A 199 10.70 13.28 7.49
C ASP A 199 9.78 12.22 6.88
N ILE A 200 9.55 11.14 7.60
CA ILE A 200 8.85 9.95 7.12
C ILE A 200 7.61 9.73 7.99
N THR A 201 6.55 9.24 7.38
CA THR A 201 5.35 8.79 8.07
C THR A 201 5.11 7.31 7.78
N PHE A 202 4.44 6.62 8.70
CA PHE A 202 4.10 5.21 8.58
C PHE A 202 2.62 4.98 8.88
N ILE A 203 2.12 3.84 8.44
CA ILE A 203 0.82 3.32 8.86
C ILE A 203 0.90 1.82 9.10
N TYR A 204 0.38 1.38 10.24
CA TYR A 204 0.30 -0.03 10.54
C TYR A 204 -0.79 -0.70 9.72
N VAL A 205 -0.55 -1.91 9.22
CA VAL A 205 -1.46 -2.59 8.28
C VAL A 205 -2.87 -2.79 8.82
N LYS A 206 -3.03 -3.02 10.14
CA LYS A 206 -4.35 -3.17 10.75
C LYS A 206 -5.13 -1.85 10.77
N ASP A 207 -4.44 -0.71 10.98
CA ASP A 207 -5.07 0.61 10.90
C ASP A 207 -5.49 0.95 9.47
N LEU A 208 -4.67 0.58 8.48
CA LEU A 208 -5.05 0.73 7.08
C LEU A 208 -6.25 -0.16 6.71
N ALA A 209 -6.30 -1.40 7.20
CA ALA A 209 -7.46 -2.27 7.01
C ALA A 209 -8.73 -1.67 7.64
N ALA A 210 -8.62 -1.08 8.83
CA ALA A 210 -9.73 -0.37 9.47
C ALA A 210 -10.16 0.85 8.67
N ALA A 211 -9.21 1.64 8.14
CA ALA A 211 -9.52 2.78 7.28
C ALA A 211 -10.26 2.36 5.99
N CYS A 212 -9.91 1.21 5.40
CA CYS A 212 -10.62 0.66 4.24
C CYS A 212 -12.10 0.36 4.57
N LEU A 213 -12.39 -0.22 5.73
CA LEU A 213 -13.76 -0.51 6.16
C LEU A 213 -14.55 0.78 6.49
N LEU A 214 -13.90 1.76 7.12
CA LEU A 214 -14.51 3.07 7.34
C LEU A 214 -14.86 3.74 6.01
N ALA A 215 -13.94 3.74 5.04
CA ALA A 215 -14.15 4.33 3.73
C ALA A 215 -15.25 3.64 2.91
N ALA A 216 -15.57 2.38 3.19
CA ALA A 216 -16.68 1.67 2.56
C ALA A 216 -18.04 2.27 2.89
N THR A 217 -18.18 2.98 4.02
CA THR A 217 -19.44 3.53 4.52
C THR A 217 -19.41 5.02 4.83
N ARG A 218 -18.24 5.63 4.90
CA ARG A 218 -18.04 7.03 5.32
C ARG A 218 -17.22 7.79 4.29
N GLY A 219 -17.18 9.11 4.46
CA GLY A 219 -16.48 10.02 3.57
C GLY A 219 -17.33 10.46 2.39
N LYS A 220 -16.85 11.44 1.65
CA LYS A 220 -17.55 12.02 0.49
C LYS A 220 -17.23 11.24 -0.77
N CYS A 221 -18.19 11.07 -1.67
CA CYS A 221 -17.94 10.54 -3.00
C CYS A 221 -16.88 11.37 -3.73
N GLY A 222 -15.94 10.71 -4.37
CA GLY A 222 -14.84 11.35 -5.10
C GLY A 222 -13.71 11.87 -4.20
N ALA A 223 -13.83 11.79 -2.87
CA ALA A 223 -12.81 12.29 -1.97
C ALA A 223 -11.55 11.39 -1.95
N THR A 224 -10.43 12.04 -1.71
CA THR A 224 -9.13 11.39 -1.44
C THR A 224 -8.76 11.62 0.02
N TYR A 225 -8.19 10.62 0.67
CA TYR A 225 -7.73 10.70 2.06
C TYR A 225 -6.31 10.18 2.19
N ASN A 226 -5.42 11.02 2.69
CA ASN A 226 -4.08 10.60 3.10
C ASN A 226 -4.17 9.84 4.43
N LEU A 227 -3.34 8.80 4.59
CA LEU A 227 -3.38 7.94 5.76
C LEU A 227 -1.97 7.67 6.31
N SER A 228 -1.79 7.96 7.59
CA SER A 228 -0.61 7.61 8.40
C SER A 228 -1.05 7.39 9.86
N ASP A 229 -0.12 7.12 10.75
CA ASP A 229 -0.37 7.12 12.20
C ASP A 229 -0.47 8.53 12.81
N GLY A 230 -0.26 9.57 11.98
CA GLY A 230 -0.34 10.97 12.37
C GLY A 230 0.94 11.53 13.02
N ALA A 231 1.99 10.73 13.14
CA ALA A 231 3.29 11.18 13.63
C ALA A 231 4.33 11.26 12.50
N THR A 232 5.38 12.05 12.72
CA THR A 232 6.51 12.17 11.80
C THR A 232 7.75 11.58 12.44
N TYR A 233 8.51 10.82 11.67
CA TYR A 233 9.68 10.07 12.10
C TYR A 233 10.89 10.42 11.23
N SER A 234 12.06 10.28 11.80
CA SER A 234 13.30 10.30 11.05
C SER A 234 13.52 8.96 10.30
N SER A 235 14.44 8.95 9.34
CA SER A 235 14.84 7.72 8.64
C SER A 235 15.47 6.67 9.57
N ARG A 236 15.80 7.04 10.81
CA ARG A 236 16.42 6.15 11.80
C ARG A 236 15.44 5.53 12.80
N ASP A 237 14.34 6.22 13.11
CA ASP A 237 13.44 5.81 14.19
C ASP A 237 12.88 4.39 14.00
N TYR A 238 12.58 4.01 12.77
CA TYR A 238 12.12 2.64 12.46
C TYR A 238 13.21 1.59 12.76
N ALA A 239 14.47 1.87 12.39
CA ALA A 239 15.60 0.98 12.67
C ALA A 239 15.91 0.87 14.17
N ASP A 240 15.85 1.97 14.90
CA ASP A 240 16.08 2.01 16.35
C ASP A 240 14.99 1.20 17.08
N LEU A 241 13.73 1.30 16.67
CA LEU A 241 12.64 0.49 17.21
C LEU A 241 12.79 -0.99 16.86
N LEU A 242 13.22 -1.34 15.65
CA LEU A 242 13.56 -2.71 15.29
C LEU A 242 14.70 -3.25 16.15
N GLN A 243 15.76 -2.46 16.37
CA GLN A 243 16.87 -2.84 17.23
C GLN A 243 16.39 -3.19 18.65
N GLN A 244 15.53 -2.34 19.21
CA GLN A 244 14.95 -2.56 20.54
C GLN A 244 14.10 -3.83 20.60
N ALA A 245 13.15 -4.01 19.65
CA ALA A 245 12.24 -5.16 19.60
C ALA A 245 12.96 -6.49 19.33
N LEU A 246 14.08 -6.45 18.59
CA LEU A 246 14.95 -7.60 18.34
C LEU A 246 15.93 -7.88 19.50
N GLY A 247 16.03 -7.00 20.49
CA GLY A 247 16.97 -7.14 21.62
C GLY A 247 18.44 -7.01 21.21
N LYS A 248 18.76 -6.28 20.12
CA LYS A 248 20.14 -6.12 19.65
C LYS A 248 20.86 -5.03 20.43
N ARG A 249 22.00 -5.37 21.02
CA ARG A 249 22.81 -4.41 21.79
C ARG A 249 23.48 -3.35 20.90
N ARG A 250 23.93 -3.73 19.72
CA ARG A 250 24.63 -2.85 18.77
C ARG A 250 24.16 -3.10 17.37
N VAL A 251 23.92 -2.02 16.62
CA VAL A 251 23.61 -2.01 15.18
C VAL A 251 24.50 -0.94 14.54
N LEU A 252 25.21 -1.29 13.50
CA LEU A 252 26.01 -0.36 12.72
C LEU A 252 25.10 0.40 11.76
N HIS A 253 24.96 1.71 11.96
CA HIS A 253 24.17 2.58 11.10
C HIS A 253 25.03 3.16 9.98
N ILE A 254 24.70 2.79 8.75
CA ILE A 254 25.42 3.22 7.54
C ILE A 254 24.52 4.16 6.75
N LYS A 255 24.97 5.41 6.55
CA LYS A 255 24.32 6.35 5.65
C LYS A 255 24.94 6.26 4.27
N ALA A 256 24.19 5.80 3.28
CA ALA A 256 24.66 5.71 1.90
C ALA A 256 24.47 7.03 1.16
N PRO A 257 25.51 7.68 0.62
CA PRO A 257 25.36 8.86 -0.23
C PRO A 257 24.44 8.56 -1.42
N LEU A 258 23.60 9.52 -1.82
CA LEU A 258 22.63 9.30 -2.90
C LEU A 258 23.27 8.91 -4.23
N TRP A 259 24.48 9.41 -4.52
CA TRP A 259 25.20 9.02 -5.75
C TRP A 259 25.54 7.52 -5.76
N LEU A 260 25.96 6.97 -4.62
CA LEU A 260 26.26 5.54 -4.49
C LEU A 260 24.98 4.71 -4.60
N LEU A 261 23.90 5.13 -3.92
CA LEU A 261 22.60 4.48 -4.02
C LEU A 261 22.08 4.48 -5.47
N ARG A 262 22.26 5.61 -6.19
CA ARG A 262 21.91 5.72 -7.61
C ARG A 262 22.70 4.73 -8.47
N ALA A 263 24.00 4.63 -8.26
CA ALA A 263 24.85 3.69 -8.98
C ALA A 263 24.40 2.23 -8.75
N VAL A 264 24.12 1.84 -7.50
CA VAL A 264 23.63 0.51 -7.13
C VAL A 264 22.25 0.23 -7.77
N CYS A 265 21.34 1.19 -7.74
CA CYS A 265 20.01 1.04 -8.35
C CYS A 265 20.08 0.93 -9.88
N THR A 266 20.98 1.69 -10.53
CA THR A 266 21.20 1.60 -11.98
C THR A 266 21.80 0.25 -12.37
N ALA A 267 22.81 -0.23 -11.63
CA ALA A 267 23.39 -1.55 -11.84
C ALA A 267 22.35 -2.67 -11.61
N GLY A 268 21.51 -2.53 -10.60
CA GLY A 268 20.38 -3.44 -10.33
C GLY A 268 19.38 -3.49 -11.48
N GLU A 269 19.03 -2.34 -12.08
CA GLU A 269 18.11 -2.28 -13.22
C GLU A 269 18.71 -2.91 -14.48
N ALA A 270 20.02 -2.68 -14.73
CA ALA A 270 20.76 -3.33 -15.82
C ALA A 270 20.78 -4.88 -15.62
N TRP A 271 21.08 -5.33 -14.40
CA TRP A 271 21.04 -6.76 -14.07
C TRP A 271 19.65 -7.37 -14.24
N ALA A 272 18.60 -6.66 -13.83
CA ALA A 272 17.21 -7.10 -14.01
C ALA A 272 16.87 -7.31 -15.48
N THR A 273 17.36 -6.41 -16.34
CA THR A 273 17.16 -6.48 -17.79
C THR A 273 17.88 -7.71 -18.39
N LEU A 274 19.10 -7.99 -17.95
CA LEU A 274 19.90 -9.11 -18.44
C LEU A 274 19.40 -10.46 -17.90
N SER A 275 19.11 -10.53 -16.59
CA SER A 275 18.73 -11.79 -15.92
C SER A 275 17.25 -12.16 -16.07
N GLY A 276 16.45 -11.21 -16.51
CA GLY A 276 14.99 -11.37 -16.59
C GLY A 276 14.27 -11.43 -15.23
N ARG A 277 14.96 -11.10 -14.11
CA ARG A 277 14.40 -11.15 -12.76
C ARG A 277 14.12 -9.74 -12.23
N ALA A 278 13.03 -9.56 -11.51
CA ALA A 278 12.77 -8.30 -10.81
C ALA A 278 13.75 -8.11 -9.66
N VAL A 279 14.32 -6.91 -9.54
CA VAL A 279 15.23 -6.53 -8.45
C VAL A 279 14.55 -5.54 -7.51
N THR A 280 14.89 -5.60 -6.23
CA THR A 280 14.33 -4.71 -5.20
C THR A 280 14.90 -3.29 -5.30
N LEU A 281 16.20 -3.17 -5.58
CA LEU A 281 16.88 -1.88 -5.76
C LEU A 281 16.92 -1.54 -7.26
N ASN A 282 16.05 -0.64 -7.67
CA ASN A 282 15.92 -0.10 -9.03
C ASN A 282 15.71 1.42 -8.97
N MET A 283 15.64 2.09 -10.12
CA MET A 283 15.51 3.55 -10.16
C MET A 283 14.19 4.07 -9.56
N ASP A 284 13.09 3.34 -9.64
CA ASP A 284 11.86 3.72 -8.93
C ASP A 284 12.08 3.71 -7.41
N LYS A 285 12.78 2.70 -6.88
CA LYS A 285 13.13 2.65 -5.45
C LYS A 285 14.10 3.76 -5.06
N PHE A 286 15.07 4.10 -5.95
CA PHE A 286 15.95 5.23 -5.74
C PHE A 286 15.17 6.54 -5.55
N HIS A 287 14.19 6.83 -6.42
CA HIS A 287 13.38 8.05 -6.32
C HIS A 287 12.58 8.12 -5.02
N ILE A 288 12.03 6.99 -4.55
CA ILE A 288 11.33 6.92 -3.25
C ILE A 288 12.29 7.20 -2.10
N LEU A 289 13.47 6.57 -2.10
CA LEU A 289 14.45 6.69 -1.01
C LEU A 289 15.17 8.05 -1.00
N ALA A 290 15.29 8.71 -2.16
CA ALA A 290 15.90 10.02 -2.28
C ALA A 290 14.99 11.18 -1.85
N GLN A 291 13.66 10.98 -1.88
CA GLN A 291 12.67 11.96 -1.43
C GLN A 291 12.79 12.18 0.06
N ARG A 292 12.76 13.46 0.48
CA ARG A 292 13.04 13.84 1.87
C ARG A 292 11.79 14.11 2.68
N ASN A 293 10.69 14.47 2.03
CA ASN A 293 9.43 14.76 2.68
C ASN A 293 8.39 13.69 2.35
N TRP A 294 8.02 12.91 3.35
CA TRP A 294 6.91 11.96 3.33
C TRP A 294 5.89 12.25 4.44
N ARG A 295 5.91 13.46 4.98
CA ARG A 295 4.89 13.90 5.95
C ARG A 295 3.56 14.03 5.23
N CYS A 296 2.47 13.57 5.85
CA CYS A 296 1.15 13.78 5.29
C CYS A 296 0.14 14.21 6.35
N ASP A 297 -0.70 15.16 5.96
CA ASP A 297 -1.86 15.59 6.74
C ASP A 297 -2.94 14.49 6.66
N ILE A 298 -3.47 14.07 7.81
CA ILE A 298 -4.56 13.10 7.91
C ILE A 298 -5.85 13.72 8.48
N SER A 299 -5.93 15.04 8.53
CA SER A 299 -7.07 15.75 9.13
C SER A 299 -8.38 15.46 8.42
N ALA A 300 -8.36 15.33 7.09
CA ALA A 300 -9.54 14.96 6.32
C ALA A 300 -10.00 13.53 6.66
N ALA A 301 -9.09 12.57 6.76
CA ALA A 301 -9.41 11.21 7.16
C ALA A 301 -9.99 11.14 8.58
N ARG A 302 -9.43 11.92 9.52
CA ARG A 302 -9.98 12.02 10.88
C ARG A 302 -11.38 12.63 10.92
N GLY A 303 -11.58 13.74 10.22
CA GLY A 303 -12.86 14.48 10.25
C GLY A 303 -13.98 13.79 9.49
N GLU A 304 -13.71 13.24 8.31
CA GLU A 304 -14.73 12.73 7.40
C GLU A 304 -14.93 11.21 7.47
N LEU A 305 -13.86 10.43 7.68
CA LEU A 305 -13.96 8.97 7.87
C LEU A 305 -14.12 8.59 9.35
N GLY A 306 -13.76 9.48 10.28
CA GLY A 306 -13.61 9.14 11.69
C GLY A 306 -12.41 8.22 11.92
N PHE A 307 -11.38 8.32 11.05
CA PHE A 307 -10.17 7.52 11.17
C PHE A 307 -9.36 7.95 12.38
N SER A 308 -9.05 6.99 13.26
CA SER A 308 -8.17 7.19 14.40
C SER A 308 -7.20 6.00 14.45
N PRO A 309 -5.92 6.20 14.11
CA PRO A 309 -4.94 5.13 14.17
C PRO A 309 -4.80 4.63 15.61
N ALA A 310 -4.86 3.31 15.78
CA ALA A 310 -4.73 2.64 17.08
C ALA A 310 -3.29 2.28 17.42
N TYR A 311 -2.41 2.33 16.44
CA TYR A 311 -1.00 1.96 16.55
C TYR A 311 -0.10 3.14 16.26
N ASP A 312 0.77 3.47 17.21
CA ASP A 312 1.98 4.23 16.93
C ASP A 312 3.06 3.31 16.34
N LEU A 313 4.15 3.90 15.85
CA LEU A 313 5.25 3.14 15.23
C LEU A 313 5.86 2.13 16.21
N LYS A 314 6.02 2.49 17.48
CA LYS A 314 6.63 1.63 18.52
C LYS A 314 5.81 0.37 18.76
N ARG A 315 4.51 0.51 18.98
CA ARG A 315 3.59 -0.61 19.19
C ARG A 315 3.51 -1.51 17.96
N GLY A 316 3.39 -0.90 16.77
CA GLY A 316 3.29 -1.66 15.53
C GLY A 316 4.57 -2.43 15.19
N VAL A 317 5.75 -1.85 15.42
CA VAL A 317 7.05 -2.54 15.24
C VAL A 317 7.20 -3.70 16.23
N SER A 318 6.82 -3.50 17.50
CA SER A 318 6.87 -4.58 18.50
C SER A 318 6.03 -5.78 18.09
N GLU A 319 4.75 -5.56 17.74
CA GLU A 319 3.85 -6.62 17.30
C GLU A 319 4.35 -7.29 16.00
N THR A 320 4.91 -6.51 15.08
CA THR A 320 5.48 -7.03 13.83
C THR A 320 6.66 -7.98 14.09
N VAL A 321 7.58 -7.58 14.97
CA VAL A 321 8.75 -8.41 15.32
C VAL A 321 8.34 -9.67 16.10
N GLU A 322 7.37 -9.58 16.99
CA GLU A 322 6.80 -10.76 17.66
C GLU A 322 6.23 -11.75 16.65
N TRP A 323 5.48 -11.24 15.65
CA TRP A 323 4.96 -12.07 14.57
C TRP A 323 6.09 -12.71 13.76
N TYR A 324 7.16 -11.96 13.38
CA TYR A 324 8.31 -12.52 12.67
C TYR A 324 8.97 -13.66 13.43
N LYS A 325 9.12 -13.51 14.76
CA LYS A 325 9.68 -14.58 15.62
C LYS A 325 8.77 -15.80 15.67
N LYS A 326 7.45 -15.61 15.83
CA LYS A 326 6.45 -16.68 15.90
C LYS A 326 6.41 -17.49 14.60
N GLU A 327 6.42 -16.80 13.44
CA GLU A 327 6.37 -17.42 12.10
C GLU A 327 7.75 -17.85 11.59
N LYS A 328 8.78 -17.73 12.41
CA LYS A 328 10.18 -18.11 12.09
C LYS A 328 10.74 -17.42 10.84
N TRP A 329 10.36 -16.17 10.67
CA TRP A 329 10.94 -15.32 9.63
C TRP A 329 12.29 -14.75 10.07
N ILE A 330 12.47 -14.55 11.38
CA ILE A 330 13.71 -14.12 12.05
C ILE A 330 14.04 -15.05 13.22
#